data_2a46de6bca039c29ed1fea4caad55a7c
#
_entry.id   2a46de6bca039c29ed1fea4caad55a7c
#
_cell.length_a   1.000
_cell.length_b   1.000
_cell.length_c   1.000
_cell.angle_alpha   90.00
_cell.angle_beta   90.00
_cell.angle_gamma   90.00
#
_symmetry.space_group_name_H-M   'P 1'
#
loop_
_entity.id
_entity.type
_entity.pdbx_description
1 polymer ?
#
loop_
_entity_poly.entity_id
_entity_poly.type
_entity_poly.pdbx_seq_one_letter_code
_entity_poly.pdbx_strand_id
1 'polypeptide(L)'
;VGTVVQIVGAVVDIRFEKDRLPNLLNAVEIELNGSKLTVEVAQHIGDDVVRCIAMSSTDGLVRGTKAVDTGKAISVPVGKETLSRMFNLLGEPVDNKPAPETKERWEIHREPPSYEEQKASNEVLETGIKVVDLIAPYLKGGKIGLFGGAGVGKTVLIMELINNIAKQHGGISVFTGVGERTREGNDLYNEMIESGVIDKTVLVYGQMNEPPGARMRVGLSGLTMAEYFRDVEGQDVLLFIDNIFRFTQAGSEVSALLGRMPSAVGYQPTLATEMGALQERITSTKKGSITSVQAVYVPADDLTDPAPATTFAHLDATTVLSRSIASLGIYPAVDPLESNSRILTAEIVGSEHYQVARDVQSILQRYKELQDIIAIMGMDELSDEDKLTVSRARKIQRFLSQPFSVAEQFTGMEGKYVPIKETIRGFKEIIEGKHDDLPESAFLFVGTIDEAVEKAKASQED
;
A
#
# COMPACT_ATOMS: atom_id res chain seq x y z
N VAL A 1 22.89 -28.51 -16.09
CA VAL A 1 21.74 -28.75 -16.99
C VAL A 1 20.91 -29.89 -16.43
N GLY A 2 19.61 -29.68 -16.30
CA GLY A 2 18.66 -30.65 -15.82
C GLY A 2 17.66 -31.04 -16.89
N THR A 3 16.81 -32.00 -16.57
CA THR A 3 15.79 -32.50 -17.47
C THR A 3 14.43 -32.49 -16.75
N VAL A 4 13.42 -31.94 -17.39
CA VAL A 4 12.05 -31.93 -16.84
C VAL A 4 11.52 -33.38 -16.83
N VAL A 5 11.08 -33.85 -15.66
CA VAL A 5 10.61 -35.21 -15.47
C VAL A 5 9.12 -35.32 -15.16
N GLN A 6 8.52 -34.26 -14.62
CA GLN A 6 7.08 -34.23 -14.33
C GLN A 6 6.56 -32.80 -14.36
N ILE A 7 5.33 -32.63 -14.84
CA ILE A 7 4.64 -31.34 -14.87
C ILE A 7 3.22 -31.56 -14.35
N VAL A 8 2.86 -30.87 -13.27
CA VAL A 8 1.50 -30.89 -12.71
C VAL A 8 1.09 -29.44 -12.47
N GLY A 9 0.35 -28.86 -13.44
CA GLY A 9 -0.02 -27.46 -13.38
C GLY A 9 1.20 -26.56 -13.33
N ALA A 10 1.30 -25.74 -12.29
CA ALA A 10 2.41 -24.81 -12.07
C ALA A 10 3.62 -25.44 -11.37
N VAL A 11 3.56 -26.74 -11.07
CA VAL A 11 4.66 -27.48 -10.42
C VAL A 11 5.45 -28.24 -11.48
N VAL A 12 6.76 -28.03 -11.51
CA VAL A 12 7.67 -28.67 -12.46
C VAL A 12 8.76 -29.38 -11.70
N ASP A 13 8.86 -30.70 -11.87
CA ASP A 13 9.92 -31.51 -11.27
C ASP A 13 11.05 -31.70 -12.29
N ILE A 14 12.28 -31.44 -11.87
CA ILE A 14 13.47 -31.43 -12.73
C ILE A 14 14.55 -32.29 -12.09
N ARG A 15 15.11 -33.21 -12.88
CA ARG A 15 16.26 -34.03 -12.45
C ARG A 15 17.54 -33.39 -12.90
N PHE A 16 18.49 -33.27 -11.97
CA PHE A 16 19.83 -32.77 -12.22
C PHE A 16 20.86 -33.88 -12.00
N GLU A 17 22.08 -33.64 -12.39
CA GLU A 17 23.18 -34.55 -12.11
C GLU A 17 23.42 -34.65 -10.62
N LYS A 18 23.84 -35.83 -10.13
CA LYS A 18 24.20 -36.06 -8.75
C LYS A 18 25.25 -35.04 -8.30
N ASP A 19 25.04 -34.50 -7.07
CA ASP A 19 25.89 -33.47 -6.48
C ASP A 19 25.89 -32.11 -7.18
N ARG A 20 24.94 -31.89 -8.12
CA ARG A 20 24.78 -30.62 -8.84
C ARG A 20 23.34 -30.11 -8.77
N LEU A 21 22.65 -30.42 -7.68
CA LEU A 21 21.30 -29.92 -7.44
C LEU A 21 21.33 -28.41 -7.20
N PRO A 22 20.41 -27.66 -7.79
CA PRO A 22 20.26 -26.24 -7.48
C PRO A 22 19.90 -26.05 -6.00
N ASN A 23 20.36 -24.96 -5.43
CA ASN A 23 19.95 -24.56 -4.09
C ASN A 23 18.49 -24.17 -4.06
N LEU A 24 17.87 -24.26 -2.90
CA LEU A 24 16.52 -23.75 -2.71
C LEU A 24 16.47 -22.27 -3.11
N LEU A 25 15.36 -21.86 -3.72
CA LEU A 25 15.09 -20.52 -4.24
C LEU A 25 15.87 -20.14 -5.49
N ASN A 26 16.75 -21.00 -6.00
CA ASN A 26 17.40 -20.72 -7.28
C ASN A 26 16.38 -20.61 -8.41
N ALA A 27 16.66 -19.72 -9.34
CA ALA A 27 15.91 -19.62 -10.59
C ALA A 27 16.49 -20.63 -11.58
N VAL A 28 15.60 -21.42 -12.19
CA VAL A 28 15.94 -22.36 -13.25
C VAL A 28 15.21 -21.92 -14.51
N GLU A 29 15.94 -21.84 -15.62
CA GLU A 29 15.39 -21.38 -16.89
C GLU A 29 15.14 -22.55 -17.85
N ILE A 30 13.96 -22.54 -18.49
CA ILE A 30 13.53 -23.55 -19.46
C ILE A 30 13.11 -22.82 -20.72
N GLU A 31 13.59 -23.25 -21.88
CA GLU A 31 13.10 -22.71 -23.14
C GLU A 31 11.75 -23.35 -23.47
N LEU A 32 10.75 -22.51 -23.74
CA LEU A 32 9.39 -22.94 -24.05
C LEU A 32 8.83 -22.03 -25.16
N ASN A 33 8.58 -22.61 -26.32
CA ASN A 33 7.99 -21.90 -27.47
C ASN A 33 8.71 -20.59 -27.86
N GLY A 34 10.03 -20.57 -27.79
CA GLY A 34 10.84 -19.41 -28.14
C GLY A 34 10.96 -18.37 -27.02
N SER A 35 10.37 -18.63 -25.88
CA SER A 35 10.44 -17.80 -24.68
C SER A 35 11.12 -18.55 -23.55
N LYS A 36 11.54 -17.83 -22.51
CA LYS A 36 12.08 -18.45 -21.30
C LYS A 36 10.97 -18.59 -20.25
N LEU A 37 10.80 -19.82 -19.77
CA LEU A 37 10.01 -20.10 -18.57
C LEU A 37 10.97 -20.13 -17.38
N THR A 38 10.75 -19.27 -16.40
CA THR A 38 11.50 -19.29 -15.14
C THR A 38 10.71 -20.06 -14.11
N VAL A 39 11.38 -21.01 -13.44
CA VAL A 39 10.82 -21.74 -12.31
C VAL A 39 11.74 -21.55 -11.12
N GLU A 40 11.17 -21.54 -9.91
CA GLU A 40 11.93 -21.37 -8.66
C GLU A 40 11.96 -22.67 -7.89
N VAL A 41 13.15 -23.09 -7.44
CA VAL A 41 13.34 -24.31 -6.68
C VAL A 41 12.69 -24.18 -5.30
N ALA A 42 11.70 -25.03 -5.01
CA ALA A 42 10.95 -25.01 -3.75
C ALA A 42 11.35 -26.15 -2.81
N GLN A 43 11.67 -27.33 -3.34
CA GLN A 43 11.97 -28.52 -2.53
C GLN A 43 12.99 -29.41 -3.26
N HIS A 44 13.80 -30.12 -2.46
CA HIS A 44 14.55 -31.29 -2.93
C HIS A 44 13.74 -32.53 -2.54
N ILE A 45 13.29 -33.31 -3.52
CA ILE A 45 12.37 -34.42 -3.27
C ILE A 45 13.03 -35.81 -3.34
N GLY A 46 14.36 -35.87 -3.46
CA GLY A 46 15.11 -37.11 -3.56
C GLY A 46 15.32 -37.57 -5.01
N ASP A 47 16.17 -38.56 -5.22
CA ASP A 47 16.50 -39.12 -6.53
C ASP A 47 17.05 -38.07 -7.54
N ASP A 48 17.80 -37.11 -7.01
CA ASP A 48 18.38 -36.00 -7.78
C ASP A 48 17.33 -35.10 -8.48
N VAL A 49 16.10 -35.09 -7.95
CA VAL A 49 14.98 -34.29 -8.46
C VAL A 49 14.69 -33.12 -7.52
N VAL A 50 14.49 -31.96 -8.13
CA VAL A 50 14.00 -30.77 -7.41
C VAL A 50 12.60 -30.45 -7.88
N ARG A 51 11.77 -30.00 -6.94
CA ARG A 51 10.41 -29.54 -7.23
C ARG A 51 10.41 -28.04 -7.28
N CYS A 52 9.92 -27.50 -8.40
CA CYS A 52 9.94 -26.08 -8.70
C CYS A 52 8.54 -25.53 -8.91
N ILE A 53 8.39 -24.22 -8.67
CA ILE A 53 7.16 -23.49 -8.92
C ILE A 53 7.38 -22.57 -10.12
N ALA A 54 6.49 -22.65 -11.10
CA ALA A 54 6.58 -21.85 -12.32
C ALA A 54 6.14 -20.40 -12.06
N MET A 55 6.86 -19.45 -12.69
CA MET A 55 6.59 -18.02 -12.63
C MET A 55 5.73 -17.54 -13.80
N SER A 56 5.48 -18.40 -14.76
CA SER A 56 4.57 -18.14 -15.89
C SER A 56 3.90 -19.45 -16.31
N SER A 57 3.06 -19.40 -17.35
CA SER A 57 2.33 -20.58 -17.84
C SER A 57 3.26 -21.72 -18.23
N THR A 58 2.92 -22.93 -17.84
CA THR A 58 3.60 -24.17 -18.24
C THR A 58 2.98 -24.83 -19.48
N ASP A 59 2.00 -24.18 -20.11
CA ASP A 59 1.33 -24.72 -21.28
C ASP A 59 2.31 -25.01 -22.42
N GLY A 60 2.25 -26.24 -22.91
CA GLY A 60 3.16 -26.69 -23.97
C GLY A 60 4.48 -27.29 -23.46
N LEU A 61 4.76 -27.24 -22.16
CA LEU A 61 5.95 -27.85 -21.60
C LEU A 61 5.80 -29.37 -21.59
N VAL A 62 6.84 -30.07 -22.02
CA VAL A 62 6.84 -31.54 -22.10
C VAL A 62 8.01 -32.11 -21.30
N ARG A 63 7.86 -33.37 -20.84
CA ARG A 63 8.94 -34.11 -20.20
C ARG A 63 10.13 -34.22 -21.17
N GLY A 64 11.31 -34.23 -20.62
CA GLY A 64 12.54 -34.32 -21.42
C GLY A 64 13.09 -32.98 -21.83
N THR A 65 12.38 -31.88 -21.63
CA THR A 65 12.86 -30.53 -21.91
C THR A 65 14.04 -30.19 -21.00
N LYS A 66 15.05 -29.55 -21.56
CA LYS A 66 16.26 -29.16 -20.82
C LYS A 66 15.95 -27.95 -19.94
N ALA A 67 16.55 -27.96 -18.76
CA ALA A 67 16.45 -26.87 -17.79
C ALA A 67 17.85 -26.48 -17.34
N VAL A 68 18.09 -25.19 -17.19
CA VAL A 68 19.41 -24.63 -16.80
C VAL A 68 19.30 -23.94 -15.47
N ASP A 69 20.05 -24.42 -14.47
CA ASP A 69 20.19 -23.73 -13.20
C ASP A 69 21.02 -22.46 -13.40
N THR A 70 20.46 -21.30 -13.06
CA THR A 70 21.16 -20.03 -13.17
C THR A 70 22.21 -19.84 -12.07
N GLY A 71 22.21 -20.69 -11.04
CA GLY A 71 23.12 -20.60 -9.91
C GLY A 71 22.78 -19.49 -8.91
N LYS A 72 21.67 -18.81 -9.09
CA LYS A 72 21.22 -17.70 -8.25
C LYS A 72 19.71 -17.59 -8.19
N ALA A 73 19.19 -16.87 -7.20
CA ALA A 73 17.77 -16.60 -7.06
C ALA A 73 17.28 -15.63 -8.16
N ILE A 74 15.97 -15.49 -8.28
CA ILE A 74 15.34 -14.50 -9.16
C ILE A 74 15.88 -13.12 -8.78
N SER A 75 16.26 -12.33 -9.78
CA SER A 75 16.78 -10.98 -9.60
C SER A 75 15.99 -9.97 -10.41
N VAL A 76 16.06 -8.70 -10.00
CA VAL A 76 15.40 -7.60 -10.70
C VAL A 76 16.39 -6.46 -10.95
N PRO A 77 16.20 -5.67 -12.02
CA PRO A 77 16.99 -4.47 -12.23
C PRO A 77 16.71 -3.46 -11.14
N VAL A 78 17.72 -2.75 -10.69
CA VAL A 78 17.61 -1.73 -9.64
C VAL A 78 18.30 -0.46 -10.08
N GLY A 79 17.86 0.69 -9.58
CA GLY A 79 18.47 1.98 -9.85
C GLY A 79 17.52 2.99 -10.47
N LYS A 80 18.04 4.18 -10.71
CA LYS A 80 17.27 5.30 -11.25
C LYS A 80 16.67 5.04 -12.63
N GLU A 81 17.28 4.16 -13.39
CA GLU A 81 16.85 3.75 -14.73
C GLU A 81 15.52 3.00 -14.71
N THR A 82 15.09 2.52 -13.53
CA THR A 82 13.79 1.86 -13.36
C THR A 82 12.63 2.85 -13.16
N LEU A 83 12.92 4.11 -12.87
CA LEU A 83 11.89 5.13 -12.66
C LEU A 83 11.09 5.35 -13.95
N SER A 84 9.80 5.61 -13.79
CA SER A 84 8.83 5.79 -14.89
C SER A 84 8.53 4.50 -15.67
N ARG A 85 9.01 3.35 -15.20
CA ARG A 85 8.90 2.09 -15.90
C ARG A 85 7.94 1.13 -15.17
N MET A 86 7.45 0.18 -15.94
CA MET A 86 6.58 -0.87 -15.42
C MET A 86 7.16 -2.25 -15.75
N PHE A 87 7.26 -3.11 -14.72
CA PHE A 87 7.92 -4.41 -14.80
C PHE A 87 7.01 -5.54 -14.31
N ASN A 88 7.32 -6.77 -14.72
CA ASN A 88 6.81 -7.97 -14.08
C ASN A 88 7.74 -8.39 -12.92
N LEU A 89 7.45 -9.52 -12.28
CA LEU A 89 8.24 -9.99 -11.13
C LEU A 89 9.69 -10.33 -11.48
N LEU A 90 9.97 -10.67 -12.73
CA LEU A 90 11.33 -10.99 -13.20
C LEU A 90 12.12 -9.74 -13.62
N GLY A 91 11.50 -8.56 -13.48
CA GLY A 91 12.10 -7.32 -13.90
C GLY A 91 12.09 -7.13 -15.42
N GLU A 92 11.24 -7.85 -16.13
CA GLU A 92 11.04 -7.65 -17.55
C GLU A 92 10.07 -6.50 -17.77
N PRO A 93 10.35 -5.56 -18.70
CA PRO A 93 9.45 -4.45 -18.94
C PRO A 93 8.13 -4.92 -19.55
N VAL A 94 7.03 -4.35 -19.05
CA VAL A 94 5.68 -4.60 -19.58
C VAL A 94 5.02 -3.32 -20.09
N ASP A 95 5.81 -2.26 -20.28
CA ASP A 95 5.38 -0.94 -20.76
C ASP A 95 5.65 -0.74 -22.28
N ASN A 96 5.95 -1.79 -23.01
CA ASN A 96 6.28 -1.79 -24.44
C ASN A 96 7.53 -0.95 -24.78
N LYS A 97 8.42 -0.78 -23.82
CA LYS A 97 9.70 -0.09 -24.01
C LYS A 97 10.86 -1.09 -23.81
N PRO A 98 12.04 -0.80 -24.36
CA PRO A 98 13.19 -1.69 -24.16
C PRO A 98 13.60 -1.78 -22.70
N ALA A 99 14.27 -2.86 -22.33
CA ALA A 99 14.77 -3.04 -20.97
C ALA A 99 15.72 -1.90 -20.59
N PRO A 100 15.62 -1.35 -19.37
CA PRO A 100 16.52 -0.29 -18.92
C PRO A 100 17.94 -0.85 -18.75
N GLU A 101 18.92 -0.02 -19.08
CA GLU A 101 20.32 -0.35 -18.87
C GLU A 101 20.71 -0.01 -17.43
N THR A 102 20.55 -0.97 -16.53
CA THR A 102 20.91 -0.81 -15.12
C THR A 102 22.31 -1.38 -14.85
N LYS A 103 23.02 -0.75 -13.91
CA LYS A 103 24.35 -1.19 -13.52
C LYS A 103 24.33 -2.48 -12.69
N GLU A 104 23.25 -2.70 -11.96
CA GLU A 104 23.11 -3.82 -11.03
C GLU A 104 21.75 -4.48 -11.14
N ARG A 105 21.73 -5.75 -10.78
CA ARG A 105 20.51 -6.50 -10.51
C ARG A 105 20.64 -7.07 -9.10
N TRP A 106 19.54 -7.04 -8.34
CA TRP A 106 19.51 -7.59 -6.99
C TRP A 106 18.57 -8.78 -6.91
N GLU A 107 18.96 -9.76 -6.14
CA GLU A 107 18.13 -10.92 -5.86
C GLU A 107 16.92 -10.52 -4.99
N ILE A 108 15.76 -11.08 -5.26
CA ILE A 108 14.52 -10.73 -4.53
C ILE A 108 14.44 -11.34 -3.14
N HIS A 109 15.18 -12.44 -2.90
CA HIS A 109 15.28 -13.06 -1.58
C HIS A 109 16.45 -12.44 -0.83
N ARG A 110 16.14 -11.52 0.08
CA ARG A 110 17.11 -10.77 0.84
C ARG A 110 16.81 -10.86 2.33
N GLU A 111 17.84 -10.81 3.13
CA GLU A 111 17.71 -10.73 4.57
C GLU A 111 17.20 -9.34 4.98
N PRO A 112 16.37 -9.24 6.04
CA PRO A 112 16.00 -7.95 6.58
C PRO A 112 17.24 -7.22 7.11
N PRO A 113 17.20 -5.88 7.24
CA PRO A 113 18.31 -5.15 7.83
C PRO A 113 18.64 -5.68 9.22
N SER A 114 19.94 -5.77 9.54
CA SER A 114 20.38 -6.19 10.88
C SER A 114 19.94 -5.15 11.91
N TYR A 115 19.91 -5.55 13.18
CA TYR A 115 19.59 -4.64 14.28
C TYR A 115 20.48 -3.39 14.28
N GLU A 116 21.76 -3.53 13.94
CA GLU A 116 22.69 -2.42 13.85
C GLU A 116 22.42 -1.47 12.70
N GLU A 117 21.88 -1.97 11.58
CA GLU A 117 21.54 -1.17 10.42
C GLU A 117 20.21 -0.41 10.57
N GLN A 118 19.35 -0.89 11.44
CA GLN A 118 18.04 -0.29 11.66
C GLN A 118 18.15 1.02 12.44
N LYS A 119 17.28 1.96 12.08
CA LYS A 119 17.11 3.21 12.80
C LYS A 119 15.81 3.15 13.56
N ALA A 120 15.88 3.11 14.89
CA ALA A 120 14.70 3.26 15.71
C ALA A 120 14.23 4.72 15.59
N SER A 121 13.06 4.95 15.01
CA SER A 121 12.52 6.28 14.79
C SER A 121 11.03 6.31 15.08
N ASN A 122 10.59 7.38 15.74
CA ASN A 122 9.18 7.71 15.90
C ASN A 122 8.85 8.99 15.10
N GLU A 123 9.55 9.20 14.01
CA GLU A 123 9.36 10.37 13.17
C GLU A 123 8.07 10.25 12.36
N VAL A 124 7.26 11.31 12.38
CA VAL A 124 6.02 11.38 11.60
C VAL A 124 6.35 11.70 10.15
N LEU A 125 5.79 10.92 9.23
CA LEU A 125 5.83 11.24 7.81
C LEU A 125 4.63 12.13 7.48
N GLU A 126 4.89 13.42 7.26
CA GLU A 126 3.85 14.37 6.88
C GLU A 126 3.35 14.09 5.46
N THR A 127 2.06 13.82 5.31
CA THR A 127 1.45 13.52 4.02
C THR A 127 0.84 14.74 3.33
N GLY A 128 0.58 15.80 4.07
CA GLY A 128 -0.13 16.98 3.57
C GLY A 128 -1.63 16.78 3.44
N ILE A 129 -2.14 15.65 3.90
CA ILE A 129 -3.56 15.32 3.91
C ILE A 129 -4.07 15.44 5.34
N LYS A 130 -4.96 16.41 5.57
CA LYS A 130 -5.41 16.78 6.92
C LYS A 130 -5.91 15.61 7.75
N VAL A 131 -6.81 14.81 7.20
CA VAL A 131 -7.42 13.71 7.96
C VAL A 131 -6.41 12.65 8.33
N VAL A 132 -5.46 12.37 7.46
CA VAL A 132 -4.40 11.39 7.71
C VAL A 132 -3.46 11.91 8.79
N ASP A 133 -2.94 13.11 8.61
CA ASP A 133 -1.92 13.67 9.52
C ASP A 133 -2.47 13.97 10.91
N LEU A 134 -3.75 14.33 11.03
CA LEU A 134 -4.36 14.59 12.31
C LEU A 134 -4.74 13.31 13.05
N ILE A 135 -5.46 12.42 12.40
CA ILE A 135 -6.15 11.27 13.04
C ILE A 135 -5.31 10.00 13.01
N ALA A 136 -4.68 9.72 11.88
CA ALA A 136 -3.94 8.46 11.66
C ALA A 136 -2.58 8.75 11.05
N PRO A 137 -1.71 9.52 11.76
CA PRO A 137 -0.41 9.93 11.21
C PRO A 137 0.46 8.72 10.88
N TYR A 138 1.21 8.84 9.80
CA TYR A 138 2.09 7.78 9.31
C TYR A 138 3.44 7.87 10.01
N LEU A 139 3.92 6.71 10.44
CA LEU A 139 5.28 6.55 10.95
C LEU A 139 6.23 6.40 9.77
N LYS A 140 7.26 7.24 9.70
CA LYS A 140 8.31 7.09 8.70
C LYS A 140 9.04 5.77 8.92
N GLY A 141 9.08 4.93 7.89
CA GLY A 141 9.57 3.56 8.01
C GLY A 141 8.54 2.59 8.56
N GLY A 142 7.31 3.03 8.75
CA GLY A 142 6.22 2.24 9.29
C GLY A 142 5.40 1.53 8.23
N LYS A 143 4.46 0.72 8.69
CA LYS A 143 3.58 -0.09 7.87
C LYS A 143 2.14 0.37 8.08
N ILE A 144 1.51 0.83 7.01
CA ILE A 144 0.17 1.39 7.04
C ILE A 144 -0.79 0.47 6.27
N GLY A 145 -1.86 0.05 6.93
CA GLY A 145 -2.94 -0.68 6.26
C GLY A 145 -3.95 0.28 5.68
N LEU A 146 -4.31 0.08 4.41
CA LEU A 146 -5.34 0.85 3.73
C LEU A 146 -6.54 -0.05 3.47
N PHE A 147 -7.66 0.26 4.11
CA PHE A 147 -8.89 -0.50 4.01
C PHE A 147 -9.93 0.30 3.23
N GLY A 148 -10.67 -0.38 2.37
CA GLY A 148 -11.76 0.26 1.64
C GLY A 148 -12.21 -0.57 0.47
N GLY A 149 -13.50 -0.50 0.17
CA GLY A 149 -14.09 -1.17 -0.98
C GLY A 149 -13.87 -0.40 -2.28
N ALA A 150 -14.52 -0.85 -3.34
CA ALA A 150 -14.48 -0.18 -4.62
C ALA A 150 -15.23 1.16 -4.58
N GLY A 151 -14.74 2.15 -5.32
CA GLY A 151 -15.42 3.43 -5.52
C GLY A 151 -15.32 4.43 -4.37
N VAL A 152 -14.39 4.22 -3.43
CA VAL A 152 -14.19 5.13 -2.28
C VAL A 152 -12.97 6.04 -2.43
N GLY A 153 -12.34 6.07 -3.61
CA GLY A 153 -11.22 6.97 -3.89
C GLY A 153 -9.85 6.45 -3.46
N LYS A 154 -9.70 5.13 -3.33
CA LYS A 154 -8.43 4.51 -2.94
C LYS A 154 -7.28 4.91 -3.89
N THR A 155 -7.47 4.76 -5.19
CA THR A 155 -6.45 5.07 -6.20
C THR A 155 -6.04 6.54 -6.19
N VAL A 156 -7.01 7.43 -6.06
CA VAL A 156 -6.75 8.88 -6.02
C VAL A 156 -5.95 9.25 -4.78
N LEU A 157 -6.27 8.64 -3.64
CA LEU A 157 -5.51 8.84 -2.40
C LEU A 157 -4.06 8.36 -2.56
N ILE A 158 -3.86 7.19 -3.14
CA ILE A 158 -2.52 6.64 -3.41
C ILE A 158 -1.72 7.60 -4.30
N MET A 159 -2.31 8.10 -5.38
CA MET A 159 -1.65 9.03 -6.27
C MET A 159 -1.30 10.37 -5.59
N GLU A 160 -2.17 10.86 -4.72
CA GLU A 160 -1.88 12.08 -3.95
C GLU A 160 -0.73 11.87 -2.97
N LEU A 161 -0.67 10.72 -2.30
CA LEU A 161 0.45 10.37 -1.43
C LEU A 161 1.76 10.34 -2.23
N ILE A 162 1.77 9.71 -3.39
CA ILE A 162 2.94 9.67 -4.28
C ILE A 162 3.37 11.09 -4.68
N ASN A 163 2.40 11.90 -5.11
CA ASN A 163 2.65 13.28 -5.52
C ASN A 163 3.25 14.11 -4.39
N ASN A 164 2.68 14.01 -3.20
CA ASN A 164 3.13 14.79 -2.04
C ASN A 164 4.51 14.36 -1.55
N ILE A 165 4.79 13.06 -1.54
CA ILE A 165 6.12 12.55 -1.19
C ILE A 165 7.17 13.01 -2.20
N ALA A 166 6.87 12.96 -3.49
CA ALA A 166 7.80 13.40 -4.53
C ALA A 166 8.09 14.90 -4.47
N LYS A 167 7.05 15.72 -4.31
CA LYS A 167 7.19 17.19 -4.35
C LYS A 167 7.73 17.78 -3.06
N GLN A 168 7.27 17.30 -1.90
CA GLN A 168 7.61 17.89 -0.60
C GLN A 168 8.81 17.23 0.08
N HIS A 169 9.05 15.98 -0.18
CA HIS A 169 10.12 15.20 0.46
C HIS A 169 11.20 14.76 -0.52
N GLY A 170 11.01 14.98 -1.83
CA GLY A 170 11.95 14.53 -2.87
C GLY A 170 12.07 13.02 -2.97
N GLY A 171 11.13 12.28 -2.40
CA GLY A 171 11.14 10.83 -2.28
C GLY A 171 10.69 10.10 -3.53
N ILE A 172 10.96 8.82 -3.53
CA ILE A 172 10.64 7.90 -4.62
C ILE A 172 9.54 6.95 -4.14
N SER A 173 8.68 6.52 -5.07
CA SER A 173 7.63 5.55 -4.79
C SER A 173 7.80 4.30 -5.64
N VAL A 174 7.47 3.16 -5.06
CA VAL A 174 7.37 1.88 -5.77
C VAL A 174 5.95 1.38 -5.57
N PHE A 175 5.23 1.18 -6.66
CA PHE A 175 3.89 0.62 -6.62
C PHE A 175 3.93 -0.84 -7.03
N THR A 176 3.47 -1.73 -6.17
CA THR A 176 3.46 -3.17 -6.41
C THR A 176 2.03 -3.66 -6.49
N GLY A 177 1.61 -4.12 -7.67
CA GLY A 177 0.30 -4.72 -7.88
C GLY A 177 0.38 -6.23 -7.75
N VAL A 178 -0.29 -6.79 -6.77
CA VAL A 178 -0.30 -8.23 -6.50
C VAL A 178 -1.65 -8.81 -6.91
N GLY A 179 -1.67 -9.62 -7.96
CA GLY A 179 -2.88 -10.24 -8.47
C GLY A 179 -3.87 -9.27 -9.09
N GLU A 180 -3.37 -8.15 -9.63
CA GLU A 180 -4.19 -7.13 -10.29
C GLU A 180 -4.63 -7.56 -11.69
N ARG A 181 -5.77 -7.03 -12.14
CA ARG A 181 -6.20 -7.21 -13.53
C ARG A 181 -5.32 -6.34 -14.44
N THR A 182 -4.95 -6.86 -15.61
CA THR A 182 -4.14 -6.14 -16.60
C THR A 182 -4.70 -4.76 -16.91
N ARG A 183 -6.03 -4.67 -17.08
CA ARG A 183 -6.72 -3.42 -17.36
C ARG A 183 -6.51 -2.39 -16.25
N GLU A 184 -6.66 -2.80 -15.00
CA GLU A 184 -6.48 -1.91 -13.83
C GLU A 184 -5.04 -1.40 -13.74
N GLY A 185 -4.06 -2.27 -14.01
CA GLY A 185 -2.65 -1.88 -14.03
C GLY A 185 -2.34 -0.85 -15.11
N ASN A 186 -2.86 -1.03 -16.32
CA ASN A 186 -2.69 -0.09 -17.42
C ASN A 186 -3.38 1.24 -17.15
N ASP A 187 -4.58 1.21 -16.57
CA ASP A 187 -5.32 2.40 -16.20
C ASP A 187 -4.55 3.22 -15.17
N LEU A 188 -4.00 2.57 -14.16
CA LEU A 188 -3.19 3.22 -13.13
C LEU A 188 -1.93 3.85 -13.72
N TYR A 189 -1.25 3.13 -14.60
CA TYR A 189 -0.05 3.64 -15.30
C TYR A 189 -0.37 4.91 -16.08
N ASN A 190 -1.46 4.91 -16.84
CA ASN A 190 -1.90 6.06 -17.63
C ASN A 190 -2.33 7.23 -16.73
N GLU A 191 -3.03 6.96 -15.64
CA GLU A 191 -3.42 7.98 -14.65
C GLU A 191 -2.19 8.62 -14.00
N MET A 192 -1.15 7.86 -13.71
CA MET A 192 0.11 8.38 -13.17
C MET A 192 0.83 9.27 -14.17
N ILE A 193 0.78 8.95 -15.46
CA ILE A 193 1.34 9.79 -16.52
C ILE A 193 0.58 11.11 -16.59
N GLU A 194 -0.75 11.05 -16.64
CA GLU A 194 -1.61 12.24 -16.72
C GLU A 194 -1.45 13.15 -15.49
N SER A 195 -1.30 12.57 -14.32
CA SER A 195 -1.13 13.31 -13.06
C SER A 195 0.29 13.81 -12.83
N GLY A 196 1.25 13.41 -13.67
CA GLY A 196 2.65 13.83 -13.57
C GLY A 196 3.44 13.20 -12.43
N VAL A 197 2.96 12.11 -11.84
CA VAL A 197 3.64 11.44 -10.72
C VAL A 197 4.55 10.28 -11.15
N ILE A 198 4.48 9.89 -12.43
CA ILE A 198 5.20 8.72 -12.95
C ILE A 198 6.73 8.87 -12.87
N ASP A 199 7.26 10.09 -12.98
CA ASP A 199 8.71 10.35 -13.05
C ASP A 199 9.47 9.91 -11.80
N LYS A 200 8.80 9.80 -10.67
CA LYS A 200 9.36 9.38 -9.38
C LYS A 200 8.83 8.03 -8.92
N THR A 201 8.26 7.25 -9.82
CA THR A 201 7.56 6.00 -9.50
C THR A 201 8.08 4.84 -10.33
N VAL A 202 8.21 3.68 -9.67
CA VAL A 202 8.45 2.38 -10.33
C VAL A 202 7.20 1.54 -10.13
N LEU A 203 6.71 0.90 -11.19
CA LEU A 203 5.56 0.00 -11.11
C LEU A 203 6.00 -1.45 -11.35
N VAL A 204 5.52 -2.36 -10.50
CA VAL A 204 5.80 -3.79 -10.61
C VAL A 204 4.48 -4.54 -10.47
N TYR A 205 4.12 -5.34 -11.47
CA TYR A 205 2.85 -6.04 -11.49
C TYR A 205 2.97 -7.55 -11.60
N GLY A 206 2.22 -8.28 -10.75
CA GLY A 206 1.86 -9.66 -10.96
C GLY A 206 0.38 -9.71 -11.30
N GLN A 207 0.03 -10.21 -12.48
CA GLN A 207 -1.34 -10.22 -12.96
C GLN A 207 -2.18 -11.32 -12.30
N MET A 208 -3.49 -11.11 -12.23
CA MET A 208 -4.44 -12.05 -11.63
C MET A 208 -4.42 -13.43 -12.31
N ASN A 209 -4.21 -13.47 -13.60
CA ASN A 209 -4.20 -14.68 -14.42
C ASN A 209 -2.85 -15.40 -14.46
N GLU A 210 -1.80 -14.82 -13.84
CA GLU A 210 -0.51 -15.48 -13.72
C GLU A 210 -0.56 -16.60 -12.67
N PRO A 211 0.35 -17.60 -12.75
CA PRO A 211 0.44 -18.66 -11.75
C PRO A 211 0.66 -18.11 -10.34
N PRO A 212 0.30 -18.89 -9.30
CA PRO A 212 0.45 -18.43 -7.90
C PRO A 212 1.89 -18.09 -7.52
N GLY A 213 2.90 -18.73 -8.13
CA GLY A 213 4.31 -18.39 -7.92
C GLY A 213 4.60 -16.94 -8.28
N ALA A 214 4.09 -16.47 -9.41
CA ALA A 214 4.26 -15.08 -9.84
C ALA A 214 3.61 -14.11 -8.86
N ARG A 215 2.37 -14.36 -8.46
CA ARG A 215 1.64 -13.51 -7.53
C ARG A 215 2.30 -13.48 -6.14
N MET A 216 2.91 -14.58 -5.73
CA MET A 216 3.61 -14.69 -4.45
C MET A 216 4.93 -13.90 -4.44
N ARG A 217 5.65 -13.85 -5.58
CA ARG A 217 6.99 -13.25 -5.65
C ARG A 217 7.03 -11.80 -6.10
N VAL A 218 5.98 -11.30 -6.74
CA VAL A 218 5.96 -9.92 -7.24
C VAL A 218 6.14 -8.88 -6.11
N GLY A 219 5.59 -9.16 -4.93
CA GLY A 219 5.78 -8.30 -3.75
C GLY A 219 7.24 -8.16 -3.35
N LEU A 220 7.97 -9.27 -3.41
CA LEU A 220 9.42 -9.26 -3.13
C LEU A 220 10.20 -8.50 -4.19
N SER A 221 9.77 -8.57 -5.45
CA SER A 221 10.41 -7.83 -6.54
C SER A 221 10.31 -6.33 -6.34
N GLY A 222 9.10 -5.83 -6.05
CA GLY A 222 8.90 -4.41 -5.77
C GLY A 222 9.64 -3.95 -4.51
N LEU A 223 9.60 -4.76 -3.47
CA LEU A 223 10.32 -4.47 -2.22
C LEU A 223 11.83 -4.38 -2.46
N THR A 224 12.40 -5.26 -3.27
CA THR A 224 13.83 -5.24 -3.60
C THR A 224 14.23 -3.96 -4.32
N MET A 225 13.41 -3.50 -5.26
CA MET A 225 13.65 -2.21 -5.93
C MET A 225 13.60 -1.05 -4.94
N ALA A 226 12.65 -1.08 -4.01
CA ALA A 226 12.54 -0.08 -2.94
C ALA A 226 13.77 -0.10 -2.01
N GLU A 227 14.26 -1.27 -1.67
CA GLU A 227 15.45 -1.43 -0.81
C GLU A 227 16.70 -0.81 -1.43
N TYR A 228 16.85 -0.90 -2.75
CA TYR A 228 17.97 -0.25 -3.42
C TYR A 228 17.94 1.27 -3.23
N PHE A 229 16.79 1.89 -3.43
CA PHE A 229 16.65 3.33 -3.25
C PHE A 229 16.89 3.75 -1.79
N ARG A 230 16.44 2.94 -0.85
CA ARG A 230 16.70 3.19 0.58
C ARG A 230 18.18 3.09 0.94
N ASP A 231 18.83 1.98 0.55
CA ASP A 231 20.16 1.60 1.05
C ASP A 231 21.31 2.16 0.23
N VAL A 232 21.15 2.33 -1.07
CA VAL A 232 22.21 2.85 -1.97
C VAL A 232 22.02 4.32 -2.26
N GLU A 233 20.78 4.74 -2.59
CA GLU A 233 20.47 6.14 -2.93
C GLU A 233 20.14 6.99 -1.70
N GLY A 234 19.99 6.38 -0.53
CA GLY A 234 19.69 7.09 0.72
C GLY A 234 18.33 7.79 0.71
N GLN A 235 17.37 7.27 -0.03
CA GLN A 235 16.06 7.89 -0.21
C GLN A 235 15.05 7.44 0.84
N ASP A 236 14.05 8.28 1.03
CA ASP A 236 12.84 7.89 1.73
C ASP A 236 11.86 7.36 0.67
N VAL A 237 11.57 6.08 0.75
CA VAL A 237 10.77 5.38 -0.26
C VAL A 237 9.37 5.12 0.26
N LEU A 238 8.37 5.36 -0.57
CA LEU A 238 6.99 4.99 -0.31
C LEU A 238 6.68 3.74 -1.13
N LEU A 239 6.41 2.64 -0.44
CA LEU A 239 6.11 1.36 -1.07
C LEU A 239 4.62 1.07 -0.96
N PHE A 240 3.95 0.92 -2.09
CA PHE A 240 2.55 0.49 -2.14
C PHE A 240 2.47 -0.98 -2.50
N ILE A 241 1.62 -1.72 -1.78
CA ILE A 241 1.31 -3.11 -2.08
C ILE A 241 -0.20 -3.22 -2.21
N ASP A 242 -0.69 -3.48 -3.38
CA ASP A 242 -2.12 -3.64 -3.64
C ASP A 242 -2.35 -4.98 -4.33
N ASN A 243 -2.77 -5.98 -3.69
CA ASN A 243 -3.33 -6.08 -2.35
C ASN A 243 -2.53 -7.14 -1.57
N ILE A 244 -2.20 -6.89 -0.31
CA ILE A 244 -1.41 -7.83 0.51
C ILE A 244 -2.12 -9.19 0.72
N PHE A 245 -3.45 -9.22 0.69
CA PHE A 245 -4.22 -10.46 0.76
C PHE A 245 -3.88 -11.41 -0.41
N ARG A 246 -3.61 -10.88 -1.59
CA ARG A 246 -3.26 -11.67 -2.77
C ARG A 246 -1.92 -12.40 -2.60
N PHE A 247 -0.99 -11.77 -1.90
CA PHE A 247 0.28 -12.41 -1.52
C PHE A 247 0.01 -13.63 -0.64
N THR A 248 -0.82 -13.48 0.37
CA THR A 248 -1.22 -14.57 1.28
C THR A 248 -1.96 -15.68 0.54
N GLN A 249 -2.91 -15.33 -0.31
CA GLN A 249 -3.68 -16.27 -1.11
C GLN A 249 -2.78 -17.07 -2.04
N ALA A 250 -1.84 -16.42 -2.72
CA ALA A 250 -0.89 -17.09 -3.60
C ALA A 250 0.01 -18.05 -2.81
N GLY A 251 0.44 -17.67 -1.62
CA GLY A 251 1.19 -18.54 -0.73
C GLY A 251 0.41 -19.78 -0.32
N SER A 252 -0.90 -19.64 -0.08
CA SER A 252 -1.80 -20.78 0.20
C SER A 252 -1.89 -21.73 -0.99
N GLU A 253 -2.04 -21.22 -2.20
CA GLU A 253 -2.09 -22.01 -3.42
C GLU A 253 -0.78 -22.77 -3.65
N VAL A 254 0.37 -22.11 -3.48
CA VAL A 254 1.70 -22.73 -3.60
C VAL A 254 1.86 -23.84 -2.55
N SER A 255 1.47 -23.58 -1.32
CA SER A 255 1.56 -24.57 -0.23
C SER A 255 0.74 -25.83 -0.55
N ALA A 256 -0.47 -25.67 -1.07
CA ALA A 256 -1.32 -26.77 -1.50
C ALA A 256 -0.69 -27.57 -2.65
N LEU A 257 -0.12 -26.88 -3.65
CA LEU A 257 0.57 -27.51 -4.78
C LEU A 257 1.80 -28.31 -4.34
N LEU A 258 2.46 -27.88 -3.26
CA LEU A 258 3.61 -28.59 -2.70
C LEU A 258 3.20 -29.73 -1.75
N GLY A 259 1.90 -29.96 -1.57
CA GLY A 259 1.39 -31.04 -0.73
C GLY A 259 1.52 -30.80 0.76
N ARG A 260 1.67 -29.57 1.22
CA ARG A 260 1.72 -29.25 2.64
C ARG A 260 0.31 -29.32 3.25
N MET A 261 0.23 -29.83 4.48
CA MET A 261 -1.04 -29.90 5.19
C MET A 261 -1.53 -28.51 5.56
N PRO A 262 -2.76 -28.11 5.18
CA PRO A 262 -3.27 -26.77 5.50
C PRO A 262 -3.51 -26.60 7.00
N SER A 263 -3.34 -25.37 7.48
CA SER A 263 -3.70 -24.96 8.83
C SER A 263 -5.18 -24.54 8.88
N ALA A 264 -5.58 -23.83 9.94
CA ALA A 264 -6.95 -23.34 10.12
C ALA A 264 -7.42 -22.54 8.88
N VAL A 265 -8.67 -22.74 8.47
CA VAL A 265 -9.33 -22.04 7.35
C VAL A 265 -8.64 -22.25 6.00
N GLY A 266 -7.81 -23.31 5.87
CA GLY A 266 -7.16 -23.67 4.61
C GLY A 266 -5.90 -22.89 4.26
N TYR A 267 -5.43 -21.99 5.14
CA TYR A 267 -4.19 -21.26 4.90
C TYR A 267 -2.95 -22.14 5.13
N GLN A 268 -1.83 -21.72 4.55
CA GLN A 268 -0.54 -22.40 4.69
C GLN A 268 -0.04 -22.37 6.14
N PRO A 269 0.63 -23.45 6.59
CA PRO A 269 1.19 -23.46 7.95
C PRO A 269 2.31 -22.44 8.18
N THR A 270 2.91 -21.94 7.10
CA THR A 270 4.00 -20.96 7.11
C THR A 270 3.50 -19.51 6.96
N LEU A 271 2.20 -19.25 7.07
CA LEU A 271 1.60 -17.94 6.85
C LEU A 271 2.28 -16.83 7.66
N ALA A 272 2.42 -17.01 8.96
CA ALA A 272 3.04 -16.01 9.82
C ALA A 272 4.52 -15.76 9.48
N THR A 273 5.26 -16.82 9.14
CA THR A 273 6.66 -16.74 8.74
C THR A 273 6.83 -16.01 7.41
N GLU A 274 6.00 -16.32 6.42
CA GLU A 274 6.02 -15.68 5.11
C GLU A 274 5.69 -14.19 5.21
N MET A 275 4.65 -13.86 5.95
CA MET A 275 4.25 -12.48 6.18
C MET A 275 5.33 -11.72 6.96
N GLY A 276 5.88 -12.32 8.01
CA GLY A 276 6.95 -11.75 8.81
C GLY A 276 8.20 -11.46 7.99
N ALA A 277 8.62 -12.41 7.15
CA ALA A 277 9.79 -12.25 6.29
C ALA A 277 9.64 -11.06 5.32
N LEU A 278 8.45 -10.86 4.77
CA LEU A 278 8.17 -9.71 3.93
C LEU A 278 8.18 -8.40 4.75
N GLN A 279 7.45 -8.39 5.85
CA GLN A 279 7.22 -7.17 6.63
C GLN A 279 8.49 -6.66 7.35
N GLU A 280 9.36 -7.53 7.81
CA GLU A 280 10.60 -7.14 8.50
C GLU A 280 11.60 -6.42 7.61
N ARG A 281 11.53 -6.61 6.30
CA ARG A 281 12.38 -5.89 5.34
C ARG A 281 11.91 -4.44 5.16
N ILE A 282 10.67 -4.15 5.48
CA ILE A 282 10.05 -2.83 5.36
C ILE A 282 10.33 -2.04 6.64
N THR A 283 11.38 -1.24 6.66
CA THR A 283 11.79 -0.49 7.84
C THR A 283 12.70 0.68 7.48
N SER A 284 12.97 1.54 8.46
CA SER A 284 13.99 2.57 8.35
C SER A 284 15.36 2.01 8.66
N THR A 285 16.34 2.44 7.91
CA THR A 285 17.77 2.16 8.18
C THR A 285 18.50 3.48 8.42
N LYS A 286 19.76 3.40 8.79
CA LYS A 286 20.60 4.60 8.96
C LYS A 286 20.82 5.36 7.65
N LYS A 287 20.53 4.73 6.50
CA LYS A 287 20.74 5.31 5.17
C LYS A 287 19.48 5.95 4.59
N GLY A 288 18.32 5.37 4.86
CA GLY A 288 17.04 5.85 4.33
C GLY A 288 15.87 5.11 4.97
N SER A 289 14.69 5.23 4.36
CA SER A 289 13.50 4.57 4.89
C SER A 289 12.63 3.96 3.79
N ILE A 290 11.88 2.94 4.17
CA ILE A 290 10.75 2.43 3.39
C ILE A 290 9.52 2.55 4.29
N THR A 291 8.55 3.34 3.86
CA THR A 291 7.23 3.42 4.48
C THR A 291 6.26 2.71 3.54
N SER A 292 5.52 1.72 4.04
CA SER A 292 4.61 0.98 3.20
C SER A 292 3.15 1.36 3.44
N VAL A 293 2.40 1.42 2.34
CA VAL A 293 0.94 1.50 2.35
C VAL A 293 0.44 0.23 1.68
N GLN A 294 -0.22 -0.62 2.46
CA GLN A 294 -0.64 -1.94 2.05
C GLN A 294 -2.17 -1.97 2.00
N ALA A 295 -2.73 -2.16 0.82
CA ALA A 295 -4.16 -2.36 0.70
C ALA A 295 -4.51 -3.73 1.29
N VAL A 296 -5.45 -3.74 2.20
CA VAL A 296 -5.86 -4.94 2.93
C VAL A 296 -7.30 -5.29 2.60
N TYR A 297 -7.51 -6.51 2.12
CA TYR A 297 -8.83 -7.09 1.93
C TYR A 297 -9.18 -7.97 3.13
N VAL A 298 -10.39 -7.84 3.62
CA VAL A 298 -10.88 -8.65 4.75
C VAL A 298 -11.95 -9.61 4.22
N PRO A 299 -11.62 -10.92 4.08
CA PRO A 299 -12.58 -11.89 3.57
C PRO A 299 -13.84 -11.96 4.43
N ALA A 300 -15.01 -11.79 3.78
CA ALA A 300 -16.33 -11.85 4.45
C ALA A 300 -16.45 -10.88 5.66
N ASP A 301 -15.71 -9.78 5.67
CA ASP A 301 -15.64 -8.80 6.77
C ASP A 301 -15.22 -9.42 8.10
N ASP A 302 -14.56 -10.57 8.08
CA ASP A 302 -14.12 -11.29 9.27
C ASP A 302 -12.68 -10.92 9.63
N LEU A 303 -12.52 -10.03 10.61
CA LEU A 303 -11.22 -9.57 11.11
C LEU A 303 -10.44 -10.67 11.83
N THR A 304 -11.09 -11.79 12.18
CA THR A 304 -10.44 -12.93 12.83
C THR A 304 -9.86 -13.93 11.83
N ASP A 305 -10.14 -13.75 10.53
CA ASP A 305 -9.52 -14.56 9.48
C ASP A 305 -7.99 -14.47 9.59
N PRO A 306 -7.24 -15.58 9.46
CA PRO A 306 -5.79 -15.57 9.64
C PRO A 306 -5.02 -14.58 8.75
N ALA A 307 -5.48 -14.31 7.54
CA ALA A 307 -4.79 -13.37 6.63
C ALA A 307 -4.82 -11.94 7.14
N PRO A 308 -5.99 -11.30 7.39
CA PRO A 308 -6.01 -9.97 7.97
C PRO A 308 -5.42 -9.94 9.39
N ALA A 309 -5.70 -10.94 10.23
CA ALA A 309 -5.17 -10.99 11.59
C ALA A 309 -3.63 -10.99 11.61
N THR A 310 -2.99 -11.76 10.73
CA THR A 310 -1.52 -11.79 10.61
C THR A 310 -0.98 -10.46 10.11
N THR A 311 -1.67 -9.85 9.14
CA THR A 311 -1.29 -8.53 8.62
C THR A 311 -1.39 -7.45 9.69
N PHE A 312 -2.49 -7.42 10.46
CA PHE A 312 -2.70 -6.43 11.53
C PHE A 312 -1.58 -6.43 12.56
N ALA A 313 -0.98 -7.59 12.85
CA ALA A 313 0.12 -7.68 13.81
C ALA A 313 1.35 -6.85 13.42
N HIS A 314 1.49 -6.50 12.14
CA HIS A 314 2.62 -5.73 11.61
C HIS A 314 2.32 -4.25 11.35
N LEU A 315 1.05 -3.84 11.44
CA LEU A 315 0.65 -2.48 11.08
C LEU A 315 0.91 -1.45 12.19
N ASP A 316 1.46 -0.31 11.81
CA ASP A 316 1.65 0.84 12.70
C ASP A 316 0.47 1.80 12.65
N ALA A 317 -0.24 1.86 11.54
CA ALA A 317 -1.41 2.71 11.35
C ALA A 317 -2.40 2.06 10.39
N THR A 318 -3.67 2.44 10.53
CA THR A 318 -4.74 2.04 9.61
C THR A 318 -5.47 3.25 9.09
N THR A 319 -5.64 3.30 7.78
CA THR A 319 -6.48 4.28 7.08
C THR A 319 -7.69 3.54 6.53
N VAL A 320 -8.87 3.88 7.00
CA VAL A 320 -10.12 3.25 6.57
C VAL A 320 -10.89 4.20 5.69
N LEU A 321 -11.12 3.80 4.44
CA LEU A 321 -11.96 4.54 3.49
C LEU A 321 -13.40 4.07 3.63
N SER A 322 -14.32 5.01 3.80
CA SER A 322 -15.73 4.73 4.10
C SER A 322 -16.64 5.12 2.96
N ARG A 323 -17.48 4.20 2.54
CA ARG A 323 -18.50 4.46 1.54
C ARG A 323 -19.54 5.47 2.01
N SER A 324 -19.91 5.44 3.30
CA SER A 324 -20.87 6.39 3.86
C SER A 324 -20.34 7.82 3.84
N ILE A 325 -19.04 8.01 4.07
CA ILE A 325 -18.42 9.33 3.97
C ILE A 325 -18.31 9.78 2.52
N ALA A 326 -17.96 8.88 1.61
CA ALA A 326 -17.95 9.16 0.17
C ALA A 326 -19.34 9.56 -0.33
N SER A 327 -20.39 8.93 0.18
CA SER A 327 -21.78 9.27 -0.16
C SER A 327 -22.18 10.68 0.26
N LEU A 328 -21.52 11.24 1.28
CA LEU A 328 -21.74 12.63 1.71
C LEU A 328 -20.96 13.62 0.83
N GLY A 329 -20.20 13.14 -0.16
CA GLY A 329 -19.37 13.98 -1.00
C GLY A 329 -18.09 14.47 -0.34
N ILE A 330 -17.67 13.83 0.75
CA ILE A 330 -16.46 14.20 1.48
C ILE A 330 -15.30 13.33 0.97
N TYR A 331 -14.30 13.96 0.37
CA TYR A 331 -13.09 13.30 -0.14
C TYR A 331 -11.83 14.01 0.37
N PRO A 332 -10.77 13.28 0.80
CA PRO A 332 -10.71 11.82 0.85
C PRO A 332 -11.72 11.25 1.85
N ALA A 333 -12.32 10.11 1.51
CA ALA A 333 -13.37 9.49 2.31
C ALA A 333 -12.81 8.67 3.48
N VAL A 334 -11.81 9.20 4.17
CA VAL A 334 -11.18 8.55 5.32
C VAL A 334 -12.10 8.66 6.53
N ASP A 335 -12.37 7.52 7.16
CA ASP A 335 -13.18 7.47 8.37
C ASP A 335 -12.33 7.87 9.58
N PRO A 336 -12.60 9.03 10.20
CA PRO A 336 -11.81 9.51 11.32
C PRO A 336 -12.03 8.74 12.62
N LEU A 337 -13.09 7.96 12.72
CA LEU A 337 -13.40 7.15 13.91
C LEU A 337 -12.83 5.73 13.82
N GLU A 338 -12.77 5.17 12.61
CA GLU A 338 -12.27 3.82 12.37
C GLU A 338 -10.76 3.79 12.05
N SER A 339 -10.19 4.92 11.62
CA SER A 339 -8.77 5.02 11.33
C SER A 339 -7.98 5.30 12.62
N ASN A 340 -6.78 4.75 12.69
CA ASN A 340 -5.93 4.92 13.89
C ASN A 340 -4.44 4.87 13.53
N SER A 341 -3.61 5.27 14.50
CA SER A 341 -2.16 5.20 14.38
C SER A 341 -1.54 4.96 15.74
N ARG A 342 -0.58 4.05 15.80
CA ARG A 342 0.20 3.75 16.99
C ARG A 342 0.96 4.99 17.51
N ILE A 343 1.37 5.88 16.63
CA ILE A 343 2.16 7.06 16.99
C ILE A 343 1.30 8.26 17.41
N LEU A 344 -0.03 8.14 17.38
CA LEU A 344 -0.90 9.21 17.86
C LEU A 344 -0.94 9.17 19.40
N THR A 345 0.13 9.64 20.01
CA THR A 345 0.29 9.80 21.47
C THR A 345 0.92 11.15 21.75
N ALA A 346 0.63 11.70 22.92
CA ALA A 346 1.19 13.00 23.31
C ALA A 346 2.72 13.03 23.32
N GLU A 347 3.34 11.88 23.60
CA GLU A 347 4.80 11.73 23.63
C GLU A 347 5.45 11.87 22.26
N ILE A 348 4.79 11.38 21.19
CA ILE A 348 5.34 11.36 19.84
C ILE A 348 4.93 12.60 19.04
N VAL A 349 3.63 12.89 18.99
CA VAL A 349 3.10 13.99 18.17
C VAL A 349 2.99 15.31 18.90
N GLY A 350 3.14 15.30 20.23
CA GLY A 350 2.95 16.46 21.08
C GLY A 350 1.55 16.54 21.68
N SER A 351 1.44 17.24 22.81
CA SER A 351 0.17 17.34 23.57
C SER A 351 -0.93 18.03 22.78
N GLU A 352 -0.61 19.08 22.06
CA GLU A 352 -1.59 19.85 21.28
C GLU A 352 -2.20 19.03 20.16
N HIS A 353 -1.36 18.39 19.35
CA HIS A 353 -1.82 17.51 18.25
C HIS A 353 -2.72 16.39 18.79
N TYR A 354 -2.22 15.71 19.82
CA TYR A 354 -2.95 14.61 20.44
C TYR A 354 -4.33 15.04 20.96
N GLN A 355 -4.36 16.17 21.68
CA GLN A 355 -5.61 16.67 22.27
C GLN A 355 -6.61 17.10 21.19
N VAL A 356 -6.15 17.79 20.16
CA VAL A 356 -7.02 18.22 19.05
C VAL A 356 -7.60 16.99 18.32
N ALA A 357 -6.78 15.98 18.05
CA ALA A 357 -7.24 14.76 17.42
C ALA A 357 -8.30 14.04 18.25
N ARG A 358 -8.08 13.94 19.57
CA ARG A 358 -9.05 13.32 20.49
C ARG A 358 -10.34 14.11 20.59
N ASP A 359 -10.25 15.42 20.62
CA ASP A 359 -11.44 16.29 20.66
C ASP A 359 -12.26 16.18 19.36
N VAL A 360 -11.59 16.13 18.22
CA VAL A 360 -12.26 15.90 16.91
C VAL A 360 -13.00 14.56 16.93
N GLN A 361 -12.34 13.50 17.36
CA GLN A 361 -12.95 12.17 17.44
C GLN A 361 -14.14 12.14 18.40
N SER A 362 -14.01 12.80 19.56
CA SER A 362 -15.05 12.89 20.57
C SER A 362 -16.29 13.59 20.03
N ILE A 363 -16.11 14.72 19.37
CA ILE A 363 -17.21 15.49 18.76
C ILE A 363 -17.89 14.69 17.66
N LEU A 364 -17.13 14.04 16.80
CA LEU A 364 -17.68 13.22 15.71
C LEU A 364 -18.40 11.99 16.25
N GLN A 365 -17.90 11.37 17.31
CA GLN A 365 -18.56 10.24 17.96
C GLN A 365 -19.89 10.66 18.57
N ARG A 366 -19.93 11.81 19.26
CA ARG A 366 -21.17 12.36 19.82
C ARG A 366 -22.19 12.68 18.71
N TYR A 367 -21.73 13.25 17.61
CA TYR A 367 -22.56 13.52 16.45
C TYR A 367 -23.20 12.23 15.88
N LYS A 368 -22.39 11.19 15.77
CA LYS A 368 -22.87 9.88 15.31
C LYS A 368 -23.98 9.33 16.21
N GLU A 369 -23.83 9.45 17.52
CA GLU A 369 -24.85 9.04 18.50
C GLU A 369 -26.14 9.87 18.35
N LEU A 370 -26.00 11.17 18.08
CA LEU A 370 -27.14 12.07 17.94
C LEU A 370 -27.89 11.94 16.62
N GLN A 371 -27.27 11.36 15.59
CA GLN A 371 -27.89 11.21 14.27
C GLN A 371 -29.20 10.42 14.30
N ASP A 372 -29.28 9.37 15.11
CA ASP A 372 -30.50 8.58 15.25
C ASP A 372 -31.63 9.41 15.87
N ILE A 373 -31.30 10.24 16.85
CA ILE A 373 -32.26 11.15 17.49
C ILE A 373 -32.73 12.21 16.50
N ILE A 374 -31.82 12.77 15.73
CA ILE A 374 -32.11 13.77 14.69
C ILE A 374 -33.05 13.20 13.62
N ALA A 375 -32.79 11.97 13.19
CA ALA A 375 -33.58 11.29 12.16
C ALA A 375 -35.01 11.01 12.60
N ILE A 376 -35.22 10.71 13.89
CA ILE A 376 -36.56 10.36 14.43
C ILE A 376 -37.31 11.58 14.93
N MET A 377 -36.63 12.46 15.66
CA MET A 377 -37.28 13.55 16.43
C MET A 377 -36.97 14.95 15.88
N GLY A 378 -35.99 15.08 14.99
CA GLY A 378 -35.58 16.36 14.41
C GLY A 378 -34.56 17.11 15.30
N MET A 379 -33.95 18.14 14.72
CA MET A 379 -32.93 18.97 15.39
C MET A 379 -33.49 19.76 16.59
N ASP A 380 -34.73 20.16 16.54
CA ASP A 380 -35.32 21.03 17.56
C ASP A 380 -35.47 20.36 18.94
N GLU A 381 -35.45 19.04 18.97
CA GLU A 381 -35.52 18.25 20.21
C GLU A 381 -34.18 18.14 20.93
N LEU A 382 -33.09 18.59 20.32
CA LEU A 382 -31.77 18.55 20.95
C LEU A 382 -31.60 19.70 21.95
N SER A 383 -30.78 19.48 22.99
CA SER A 383 -30.33 20.54 23.87
C SER A 383 -29.51 21.56 23.11
N ASP A 384 -29.35 22.76 23.63
CA ASP A 384 -28.50 23.78 23.00
C ASP A 384 -27.05 23.33 22.92
N GLU A 385 -26.57 22.58 23.91
CA GLU A 385 -25.23 21.98 23.92
C GLU A 385 -25.07 20.99 22.77
N ASP A 386 -26.04 20.10 22.55
CA ASP A 386 -26.00 19.11 21.49
C ASP A 386 -26.13 19.76 20.09
N LYS A 387 -26.95 20.83 19.97
CA LYS A 387 -27.05 21.60 18.72
C LYS A 387 -25.70 22.22 18.35
N LEU A 388 -24.99 22.75 19.33
CA LEU A 388 -23.65 23.31 19.11
C LEU A 388 -22.66 22.23 18.70
N THR A 389 -22.71 21.07 19.35
CA THR A 389 -21.86 19.90 18.99
C THR A 389 -22.13 19.46 17.55
N VAL A 390 -23.39 19.36 17.14
CA VAL A 390 -23.77 19.00 15.76
C VAL A 390 -23.23 20.01 14.76
N SER A 391 -23.38 21.31 15.06
CA SER A 391 -22.90 22.38 14.18
C SER A 391 -21.38 22.28 13.97
N ARG A 392 -20.64 22.13 15.05
CA ARG A 392 -19.17 21.98 14.99
C ARG A 392 -18.76 20.68 14.32
N ALA A 393 -19.44 19.57 14.60
CA ALA A 393 -19.17 18.27 13.97
C ALA A 393 -19.32 18.32 12.45
N ARG A 394 -20.35 18.99 11.96
CA ARG A 394 -20.59 19.13 10.52
C ARG A 394 -19.50 19.96 9.87
N LYS A 395 -19.01 21.02 10.53
CA LYS A 395 -17.89 21.80 10.05
C LYS A 395 -16.60 20.98 10.03
N ILE A 396 -16.36 20.20 11.07
CA ILE A 396 -15.21 19.29 11.18
C ILE A 396 -15.23 18.28 10.05
N GLN A 397 -16.36 17.61 9.79
CA GLN A 397 -16.47 16.63 8.69
C GLN A 397 -16.09 17.25 7.36
N ARG A 398 -16.59 18.43 7.07
CA ARG A 398 -16.31 19.09 5.81
C ARG A 398 -14.87 19.58 5.72
N PHE A 399 -14.32 20.03 6.84
CA PHE A 399 -12.91 20.45 6.89
C PHE A 399 -11.93 19.29 6.80
N LEU A 400 -12.35 18.06 7.06
CA LEU A 400 -11.55 16.86 6.80
C LEU A 400 -11.36 16.61 5.29
N SER A 401 -12.23 17.16 4.44
CA SER A 401 -12.05 17.10 2.99
C SER A 401 -10.98 18.08 2.55
N GLN A 402 -10.35 17.78 1.42
CA GLN A 402 -9.45 18.73 0.77
C GLN A 402 -9.31 18.39 -0.71
N PRO A 403 -9.03 19.39 -1.54
CA PRO A 403 -8.80 19.15 -2.96
C PRO A 403 -7.41 18.54 -3.17
N PHE A 404 -7.32 17.58 -4.09
CA PHE A 404 -6.08 16.89 -4.42
C PHE A 404 -5.49 17.40 -5.73
N SER A 405 -4.16 17.55 -5.75
CA SER A 405 -3.43 17.97 -6.94
C SER A 405 -3.63 17.01 -8.12
N VAL A 406 -3.68 15.71 -7.83
CA VAL A 406 -3.86 14.68 -8.87
C VAL A 406 -5.28 14.66 -9.45
N ALA A 407 -6.23 15.31 -8.81
CA ALA A 407 -7.62 15.37 -9.24
C ALA A 407 -8.02 16.72 -9.86
N GLU A 408 -7.09 17.67 -10.01
CA GLU A 408 -7.38 19.02 -10.55
C GLU A 408 -8.09 18.98 -11.89
N GLN A 409 -7.71 18.07 -12.77
CA GLN A 409 -8.28 17.93 -14.11
C GLN A 409 -9.77 17.54 -14.08
N PHE A 410 -10.19 16.83 -13.05
CA PHE A 410 -11.56 16.32 -12.91
C PHE A 410 -12.43 17.23 -12.07
N THR A 411 -11.87 17.86 -11.04
CA THR A 411 -12.64 18.67 -10.08
C THR A 411 -12.61 20.16 -10.40
N GLY A 412 -11.63 20.63 -11.17
CA GLY A 412 -11.40 22.05 -11.42
C GLY A 412 -10.90 22.81 -10.20
N MET A 413 -10.59 22.13 -9.11
CA MET A 413 -10.08 22.73 -7.88
C MET A 413 -8.57 22.55 -7.78
N GLU A 414 -7.86 23.64 -7.42
CA GLU A 414 -6.43 23.59 -7.16
C GLU A 414 -6.15 22.68 -5.95
N GLY A 415 -5.22 21.74 -6.11
CA GLY A 415 -4.84 20.84 -5.03
C GLY A 415 -4.11 21.57 -3.91
N LYS A 416 -4.29 21.08 -2.69
CA LYS A 416 -3.69 21.68 -1.50
C LYS A 416 -2.88 20.66 -0.72
N TYR A 417 -1.66 21.05 -0.39
CA TYR A 417 -0.82 20.37 0.59
C TYR A 417 -0.93 21.16 1.89
N VAL A 418 -1.39 20.52 2.96
CA VAL A 418 -1.61 21.23 4.23
C VAL A 418 -0.58 20.78 5.26
N PRO A 419 0.32 21.65 5.70
CA PRO A 419 1.25 21.32 6.78
C PRO A 419 0.52 20.94 8.08
N ILE A 420 1.10 20.05 8.86
CA ILE A 420 0.50 19.58 10.12
C ILE A 420 0.13 20.72 11.04
N LYS A 421 0.98 21.74 11.16
CA LYS A 421 0.72 22.92 12.00
C LYS A 421 -0.60 23.60 11.62
N GLU A 422 -0.85 23.76 10.34
CA GLU A 422 -2.07 24.39 9.84
C GLU A 422 -3.29 23.51 10.05
N THR A 423 -3.13 22.21 9.93
CA THR A 423 -4.19 21.24 10.22
C THR A 423 -4.59 21.32 11.70
N ILE A 424 -3.63 21.27 12.60
CA ILE A 424 -3.88 21.37 14.05
C ILE A 424 -4.54 22.69 14.38
N ARG A 425 -4.01 23.80 13.89
CA ARG A 425 -4.56 25.14 14.12
C ARG A 425 -6.00 25.23 13.67
N GLY A 426 -6.28 24.77 12.45
CA GLY A 426 -7.62 24.85 11.88
C GLY A 426 -8.67 24.08 12.65
N PHE A 427 -8.40 22.85 12.99
CA PHE A 427 -9.33 22.03 13.79
C PHE A 427 -9.48 22.57 15.21
N LYS A 428 -8.41 23.05 15.81
CA LYS A 428 -8.45 23.67 17.13
C LYS A 428 -9.37 24.88 17.16
N GLU A 429 -9.27 25.74 16.15
CA GLU A 429 -10.13 26.93 16.03
C GLU A 429 -11.61 26.58 15.86
N ILE A 430 -11.91 25.52 15.11
CA ILE A 430 -13.29 25.04 14.97
C ILE A 430 -13.82 24.53 16.32
N ILE A 431 -13.03 23.74 17.02
CA ILE A 431 -13.39 23.16 18.33
C ILE A 431 -13.62 24.26 19.36
N GLU A 432 -12.79 25.30 19.37
CA GLU A 432 -12.88 26.41 20.31
C GLU A 432 -14.01 27.40 19.97
N GLY A 433 -14.69 27.22 18.86
CA GLY A 433 -15.83 28.03 18.48
C GLY A 433 -15.51 29.32 17.76
N LYS A 434 -14.27 29.54 17.34
CA LYS A 434 -13.86 30.77 16.65
C LYS A 434 -14.57 30.97 15.30
N HIS A 435 -15.13 29.90 14.74
CA HIS A 435 -15.79 29.91 13.44
C HIS A 435 -17.24 29.43 13.51
N ASP A 436 -17.87 29.52 14.70
CA ASP A 436 -19.25 29.07 14.90
C ASP A 436 -20.26 29.83 14.04
N ASP A 437 -19.95 31.08 13.69
CA ASP A 437 -20.79 31.95 12.87
C ASP A 437 -20.63 31.75 11.34
N LEU A 438 -19.67 30.92 10.93
CA LEU A 438 -19.45 30.63 9.51
C LEU A 438 -20.35 29.46 9.04
N PRO A 439 -20.81 29.46 7.78
CA PRO A 439 -21.59 28.35 7.26
C PRO A 439 -20.72 27.12 7.07
N GLU A 440 -21.29 25.94 7.25
CA GLU A 440 -20.58 24.67 7.13
C GLU A 440 -20.02 24.45 5.72
N SER A 441 -20.67 24.98 4.69
CA SER A 441 -20.23 24.87 3.30
C SER A 441 -18.89 25.52 3.03
N ALA A 442 -18.49 26.48 3.84
CA ALA A 442 -17.19 27.17 3.70
C ALA A 442 -16.01 26.25 4.03
N PHE A 443 -16.24 25.17 4.77
CA PHE A 443 -15.18 24.24 5.19
C PHE A 443 -14.98 23.08 4.22
N LEU A 444 -15.82 22.96 3.19
CA LEU A 444 -15.74 21.86 2.24
C LEU A 444 -14.68 22.15 1.17
N PHE A 445 -13.78 21.19 0.95
CA PHE A 445 -12.72 21.24 -0.05
C PHE A 445 -11.86 22.50 0.01
N VAL A 446 -11.38 22.81 1.20
CA VAL A 446 -10.37 23.84 1.44
C VAL A 446 -9.10 23.23 2.01
N GLY A 447 -7.98 23.90 1.93
CA GLY A 447 -6.74 23.47 2.55
C GLY A 447 -6.66 23.93 3.99
N THR A 448 -6.31 25.17 4.23
CA THR A 448 -6.18 25.74 5.57
C THR A 448 -7.48 26.36 6.07
N ILE A 449 -7.52 26.65 7.37
CA ILE A 449 -8.68 27.32 7.99
C ILE A 449 -8.85 28.76 7.43
N ASP A 450 -7.76 29.40 7.04
CA ASP A 450 -7.81 30.75 6.44
C ASP A 450 -8.59 30.70 5.10
N GLU A 451 -8.43 29.65 4.33
CA GLU A 451 -9.18 29.46 3.08
C GLU A 451 -10.69 29.29 3.34
N ALA A 452 -11.05 28.63 4.44
CA ALA A 452 -12.45 28.50 4.85
C ALA A 452 -13.05 29.88 5.20
N VAL A 453 -12.32 30.70 5.92
CA VAL A 453 -12.72 32.08 6.28
C VAL A 453 -12.91 32.92 5.03
N GLU A 454 -11.96 32.87 4.09
CA GLU A 454 -12.04 33.60 2.83
C GLU A 454 -13.22 33.14 1.97
N LYS A 455 -13.46 31.84 1.91
CA LYS A 455 -14.61 31.27 1.18
C LYS A 455 -15.93 31.72 1.77
N ALA A 456 -16.03 31.82 3.09
CA ALA A 456 -17.20 32.32 3.78
C ALA A 456 -17.44 33.81 3.45
N LYS A 457 -16.39 34.63 3.42
CA LYS A 457 -16.48 36.05 3.05
C LYS A 457 -16.94 36.24 1.61
N ALA A 458 -16.39 35.44 0.68
CA ALA A 458 -16.74 35.50 -0.73
C ALA A 458 -18.22 35.17 -0.95
N SER A 459 -18.78 34.21 -0.23
CA SER A 459 -20.19 33.83 -0.34
C SER A 459 -21.17 34.86 0.27
N GLN A 460 -20.69 35.76 1.15
CA GLN A 460 -21.51 36.83 1.69
C GLN A 460 -21.57 38.06 0.78
N GLU A 461 -20.63 38.19 -0.15
CA GLU A 461 -20.57 39.31 -1.12
C GLU A 461 -21.46 39.08 -2.35
N ASP A 462 -21.90 37.83 -2.60
CA ASP A 462 -22.85 37.45 -3.64
C ASP A 462 -24.28 37.44 -3.11
#